data_794677e31b5d5a316851fd0e785fdf3c
#
_entry.id   794677e31b5d5a316851fd0e785fdf3c
#
_cell.length_a   1.000
_cell.length_b   1.000
_cell.length_c   1.000
_cell.angle_alpha   90.00
_cell.angle_beta   90.00
_cell.angle_gamma   90.00
#
_symmetry.space_group_name_H-M   'P 1'
#
loop_
_entity.id
_entity.type
_entity.pdbx_description
1 polymer ?
#
loop_
_entity_poly.entity_id
_entity_poly.type
_entity_poly.pdbx_seq_one_letter_code
_entity_poly.pdbx_strand_id
1 'polypeptide(L)'
;TERVVKSTEELIEHSEINVKQEEALKLAAWFHDIGYTKGHENHEASSVKIAESFLEENNATQELIDLVSKYIMATKFSHTPQDIGEMIIKDADSSHFAKEYYEETSELLRQELQLHNRKNYSSSEWIMENIKMLTEKHKFYTDYALKNWNQAKEENLLELVEKQNKREKKLNKEEHKARLKAKYKNDNPERSIQTLFRVTLRNHIKLSDIADTKANILLSVNAIIIS
;
A
#
# COMPACT_ATOMS: atom_id res chain seq x y z
N THR A 1 -13.65 6.57 0.46
CA THR A 1 -13.88 8.02 0.52
C THR A 1 -14.13 8.51 1.95
N GLU A 2 -15.18 8.09 2.68
CA GLU A 2 -15.50 8.60 4.04
C GLU A 2 -14.33 8.48 5.04
N ARG A 3 -13.53 7.41 4.96
CA ARG A 3 -12.34 7.23 5.81
C ARG A 3 -11.27 8.28 5.52
N VAL A 4 -11.08 8.60 4.24
CA VAL A 4 -10.13 9.65 3.80
C VAL A 4 -10.60 11.02 4.28
N VAL A 5 -11.90 11.32 4.16
CA VAL A 5 -12.49 12.58 4.67
C VAL A 5 -12.21 12.75 6.17
N LYS A 6 -12.48 11.73 6.99
CA LYS A 6 -12.19 11.75 8.43
C LYS A 6 -10.71 11.94 8.73
N SER A 7 -9.83 11.27 8.00
CA SER A 7 -8.38 11.45 8.17
C SER A 7 -7.93 12.84 7.73
N THR A 8 -8.56 13.41 6.70
CA THR A 8 -8.31 14.79 6.28
C THR A 8 -8.73 15.78 7.37
N GLU A 9 -9.90 15.62 7.97
CA GLU A 9 -10.39 16.46 9.07
C GLU A 9 -9.46 16.37 10.29
N GLU A 10 -9.04 15.15 10.67
CA GLU A 10 -8.07 14.93 11.76
C GLU A 10 -6.75 15.67 11.51
N LEU A 11 -6.22 15.62 10.28
CA LEU A 11 -4.97 16.30 9.93
C LEU A 11 -5.13 17.82 9.87
N ILE A 12 -6.27 18.32 9.41
CA ILE A 12 -6.61 19.75 9.37
C ILE A 12 -6.60 20.34 10.79
N GLU A 13 -7.22 19.66 11.75
CA GLU A 13 -7.27 20.11 13.16
C GLU A 13 -5.88 20.28 13.78
N HIS A 14 -4.85 19.61 13.24
CA HIS A 14 -3.49 19.63 13.74
C HIS A 14 -2.49 20.34 12.80
N SER A 15 -2.99 21.13 11.86
CA SER A 15 -2.18 21.82 10.86
C SER A 15 -2.53 23.31 10.78
N GLU A 16 -1.53 24.13 10.50
CA GLU A 16 -1.75 25.58 10.28
C GLU A 16 -2.14 25.82 8.82
N ILE A 17 -3.44 25.89 8.56
CA ILE A 17 -4.01 26.18 7.25
C ILE A 17 -5.09 27.25 7.36
N ASN A 18 -5.39 27.93 6.26
CA ASN A 18 -6.47 28.92 6.20
C ASN A 18 -7.81 28.26 5.81
N VAL A 19 -8.91 28.99 6.04
CA VAL A 19 -10.29 28.52 5.80
C VAL A 19 -10.51 28.04 4.36
N LYS A 20 -9.90 28.70 3.37
CA LYS A 20 -10.03 28.30 1.96
C LYS A 20 -9.34 26.96 1.68
N GLN A 21 -8.16 26.76 2.28
CA GLN A 21 -7.44 25.49 2.17
C GLN A 21 -8.21 24.36 2.85
N GLU A 22 -8.80 24.62 4.02
CA GLU A 22 -9.64 23.67 4.74
C GLU A 22 -10.84 23.24 3.89
N GLU A 23 -11.59 24.19 3.32
CA GLU A 23 -12.72 23.91 2.44
C GLU A 23 -12.28 23.08 1.21
N ALA A 24 -11.22 23.50 0.55
CA ALA A 24 -10.69 22.80 -0.63
C ALA A 24 -10.23 21.38 -0.31
N LEU A 25 -9.58 21.15 0.84
CA LEU A 25 -9.14 19.83 1.28
C LEU A 25 -10.30 18.88 1.55
N LYS A 26 -11.35 19.35 2.22
CA LYS A 26 -12.57 18.56 2.47
C LYS A 26 -13.23 18.16 1.16
N LEU A 27 -13.36 19.09 0.22
CA LEU A 27 -13.90 18.80 -1.11
C LEU A 27 -13.00 17.83 -1.88
N ALA A 28 -11.69 18.05 -1.89
CA ALA A 28 -10.75 17.15 -2.54
C ALA A 28 -10.82 15.72 -1.97
N ALA A 29 -10.95 15.57 -0.65
CA ALA A 29 -11.11 14.28 0.00
C ALA A 29 -12.40 13.55 -0.43
N TRP A 30 -13.49 14.27 -0.73
CA TRP A 30 -14.70 13.67 -1.26
C TRP A 30 -14.57 13.27 -2.73
N PHE A 31 -13.87 14.06 -3.53
CA PHE A 31 -13.80 13.89 -4.98
C PHE A 31 -12.61 13.05 -5.48
N HIS A 32 -11.53 12.83 -4.68
CA HIS A 32 -10.26 12.30 -5.17
C HIS A 32 -10.38 10.99 -5.97
N ASP A 33 -11.29 10.11 -5.59
CA ASP A 33 -11.47 8.79 -6.19
C ASP A 33 -12.68 8.67 -7.12
N ILE A 34 -13.49 9.72 -7.29
CA ILE A 34 -14.71 9.66 -8.10
C ILE A 34 -14.41 9.31 -9.57
N GLY A 35 -13.22 9.61 -10.02
CA GLY A 35 -12.74 9.30 -11.37
C GLY A 35 -12.68 7.81 -11.69
N TYR A 36 -12.62 6.92 -10.68
CA TYR A 36 -12.72 5.48 -10.88
C TYR A 36 -14.02 5.06 -11.57
N THR A 37 -15.07 5.86 -11.49
CA THR A 37 -16.34 5.64 -12.23
C THR A 37 -16.17 5.71 -13.75
N LYS A 38 -15.12 6.36 -14.24
CA LYS A 38 -14.80 6.50 -15.67
C LYS A 38 -13.70 5.54 -16.13
N GLY A 39 -12.95 4.98 -15.19
CA GLY A 39 -11.84 4.08 -15.47
C GLY A 39 -10.73 4.24 -14.45
N HIS A 40 -9.77 3.33 -14.49
CA HIS A 40 -8.70 3.32 -13.51
C HIS A 40 -7.45 4.09 -13.94
N GLU A 41 -7.23 4.19 -15.26
CA GLU A 41 -6.09 4.94 -15.77
C GLU A 41 -6.34 6.45 -15.62
N ASN A 42 -5.40 7.13 -14.98
CA ASN A 42 -5.49 8.56 -14.71
C ASN A 42 -6.80 8.96 -14.00
N HIS A 43 -7.26 8.14 -13.03
CA HIS A 43 -8.48 8.41 -12.28
C HIS A 43 -8.43 9.77 -11.57
N GLU A 44 -7.27 10.24 -11.13
CA GLU A 44 -7.09 11.57 -10.51
C GLU A 44 -7.47 12.69 -11.50
N ALA A 45 -7.01 12.61 -12.75
CA ALA A 45 -7.37 13.60 -13.78
C ALA A 45 -8.88 13.52 -14.14
N SER A 46 -9.47 12.33 -14.07
CA SER A 46 -10.91 12.17 -14.25
C SER A 46 -11.69 12.71 -13.05
N SER A 47 -11.18 12.53 -11.84
CA SER A 47 -11.73 13.11 -10.62
C SER A 47 -11.73 14.64 -10.65
N VAL A 48 -10.63 15.24 -11.11
CA VAL A 48 -10.51 16.70 -11.29
C VAL A 48 -11.62 17.19 -12.21
N LYS A 49 -11.78 16.62 -13.39
CA LYS A 49 -12.82 17.06 -14.36
C LYS A 49 -14.23 16.98 -13.78
N ILE A 50 -14.52 15.93 -13.00
CA ILE A 50 -15.85 15.78 -12.38
C ILE A 50 -16.03 16.82 -11.26
N ALA A 51 -14.97 17.06 -10.46
CA ALA A 51 -15.02 18.05 -9.40
C ALA A 51 -15.14 19.48 -9.96
N GLU A 52 -14.38 19.84 -11.00
CA GLU A 52 -14.49 21.13 -11.70
C GLU A 52 -15.91 21.38 -12.19
N SER A 53 -16.49 20.45 -12.96
CA SER A 53 -17.86 20.55 -13.45
C SER A 53 -18.88 20.76 -12.33
N PHE A 54 -18.78 19.98 -11.26
CA PHE A 54 -19.67 20.09 -10.11
C PHE A 54 -19.54 21.44 -9.41
N LEU A 55 -18.32 21.92 -9.21
CA LEU A 55 -18.05 23.18 -8.52
C LEU A 55 -18.46 24.39 -9.37
N GLU A 56 -18.25 24.37 -10.69
CA GLU A 56 -18.72 25.39 -11.62
C GLU A 56 -20.25 25.50 -11.61
N GLU A 57 -20.96 24.36 -11.68
CA GLU A 57 -22.43 24.31 -11.61
C GLU A 57 -22.98 24.86 -10.29
N ASN A 58 -22.18 24.80 -9.22
CA ASN A 58 -22.54 25.34 -7.89
C ASN A 58 -21.98 26.75 -7.66
N ASN A 59 -21.50 27.46 -8.69
CA ASN A 59 -20.98 28.81 -8.62
C ASN A 59 -19.79 29.00 -7.66
N ALA A 60 -18.95 27.97 -7.51
CA ALA A 60 -17.71 28.08 -6.75
C ALA A 60 -16.74 29.08 -7.40
N THR A 61 -15.91 29.72 -6.60
CA THR A 61 -14.88 30.63 -7.13
C THR A 61 -13.79 29.84 -7.85
N GLN A 62 -13.19 30.44 -8.89
CA GLN A 62 -12.08 29.79 -9.62
C GLN A 62 -10.92 29.41 -8.68
N GLU A 63 -10.63 30.24 -7.68
CA GLU A 63 -9.60 29.97 -6.68
C GLU A 63 -9.88 28.66 -5.90
N LEU A 64 -11.14 28.42 -5.54
CA LEU A 64 -11.52 27.17 -4.85
C LEU A 64 -11.40 25.97 -5.79
N ILE A 65 -11.87 26.09 -7.03
CA ILE A 65 -11.77 25.04 -8.05
C ILE A 65 -10.31 24.65 -8.29
N ASP A 66 -9.42 25.66 -8.45
CA ASP A 66 -7.99 25.42 -8.66
C ASP A 66 -7.32 24.70 -7.48
N LEU A 67 -7.69 25.08 -6.23
CA LEU A 67 -7.19 24.42 -5.03
C LEU A 67 -7.67 22.97 -4.91
N VAL A 68 -8.95 22.71 -5.15
CA VAL A 68 -9.52 21.36 -5.13
C VAL A 68 -8.84 20.48 -6.17
N SER A 69 -8.70 20.98 -7.40
CA SER A 69 -8.04 20.28 -8.50
C SER A 69 -6.58 19.96 -8.16
N LYS A 70 -5.86 20.92 -7.58
CA LYS A 70 -4.50 20.75 -7.10
C LYS A 70 -4.40 19.63 -6.06
N TYR A 71 -5.26 19.63 -5.06
CA TYR A 71 -5.23 18.64 -3.99
C TYR A 71 -5.66 17.25 -4.47
N ILE A 72 -6.62 17.14 -5.38
CA ILE A 72 -6.94 15.86 -6.03
C ILE A 72 -5.71 15.32 -6.77
N MET A 73 -5.01 16.14 -7.55
CA MET A 73 -3.81 15.72 -8.26
C MET A 73 -2.66 15.33 -7.34
N ALA A 74 -2.60 15.87 -6.12
CA ALA A 74 -1.59 15.53 -5.12
C ALA A 74 -1.73 14.10 -4.58
N THR A 75 -2.91 13.46 -4.67
CA THR A 75 -3.11 12.06 -4.27
C THR A 75 -2.37 11.09 -5.20
N LYS A 76 -2.03 11.51 -6.43
CA LYS A 76 -1.27 10.68 -7.37
C LYS A 76 -0.02 10.13 -6.71
N PHE A 77 0.18 8.82 -6.80
CA PHE A 77 1.26 8.13 -6.10
C PHE A 77 2.66 8.72 -6.41
N SER A 78 2.91 9.08 -7.66
CA SER A 78 4.19 9.64 -8.12
C SER A 78 4.38 11.11 -7.76
N HIS A 79 3.36 11.81 -7.23
CA HIS A 79 3.45 13.21 -6.88
C HIS A 79 4.19 13.40 -5.54
N THR A 80 5.10 14.36 -5.51
CA THR A 80 5.79 14.78 -4.27
C THR A 80 5.14 16.05 -3.76
N PRO A 81 4.56 16.06 -2.54
CA PRO A 81 3.88 17.23 -1.99
C PRO A 81 4.79 18.46 -1.92
N GLN A 82 4.25 19.63 -2.26
CA GLN A 82 4.97 20.90 -2.30
C GLN A 82 4.55 21.85 -1.17
N ASP A 83 3.38 21.65 -0.59
CA ASP A 83 2.87 22.44 0.54
C ASP A 83 2.10 21.58 1.54
N ILE A 84 1.71 22.21 2.65
CA ILE A 84 1.01 21.53 3.75
C ILE A 84 -0.33 20.92 3.32
N GLY A 85 -1.08 21.56 2.42
CA GLY A 85 -2.35 21.04 1.94
C GLY A 85 -2.17 19.76 1.11
N GLU A 86 -1.17 19.72 0.24
CA GLU A 86 -0.81 18.52 -0.52
C GLU A 86 -0.31 17.39 0.40
N MET A 87 0.43 17.73 1.48
CA MET A 87 0.85 16.76 2.49
C MET A 87 -0.35 16.16 3.22
N ILE A 88 -1.31 17.00 3.64
CA ILE A 88 -2.52 16.58 4.34
C ILE A 88 -3.32 15.58 3.50
N ILE A 89 -3.65 15.92 2.27
CA ILE A 89 -4.51 15.04 1.44
C ILE A 89 -3.80 13.73 1.11
N LYS A 90 -2.49 13.76 0.88
CA LYS A 90 -1.69 12.58 0.58
C LYS A 90 -1.58 11.64 1.78
N ASP A 91 -1.37 12.19 2.98
CA ASP A 91 -1.35 11.41 4.20
C ASP A 91 -2.72 10.85 4.54
N ALA A 92 -3.79 11.64 4.34
CA ALA A 92 -5.16 11.21 4.56
C ALA A 92 -5.55 10.03 3.65
N ASP A 93 -5.23 10.09 2.37
CA ASP A 93 -5.48 9.03 1.41
C ASP A 93 -4.74 7.74 1.78
N SER A 94 -3.50 7.85 2.23
CA SER A 94 -2.68 6.72 2.66
C SER A 94 -2.83 6.34 4.14
N SER A 95 -3.73 6.98 4.89
CA SER A 95 -3.93 6.74 6.33
C SER A 95 -4.23 5.29 6.69
N HIS A 96 -4.83 4.53 5.76
CA HIS A 96 -5.15 3.12 5.94
C HIS A 96 -3.92 2.24 6.24
N PHE A 97 -2.72 2.66 5.86
CA PHE A 97 -1.46 1.97 6.20
C PHE A 97 -1.18 1.93 7.70
N ALA A 98 -1.78 2.83 8.47
CA ALA A 98 -1.66 2.94 9.92
C ALA A 98 -2.92 2.54 10.68
N LYS A 99 -3.80 1.74 10.09
CA LYS A 99 -5.06 1.33 10.72
C LYS A 99 -5.09 -0.18 10.95
N GLU A 100 -5.79 -0.61 11.99
CA GLU A 100 -5.96 -2.03 12.34
C GLU A 100 -6.58 -2.86 11.21
N TYR A 101 -7.42 -2.24 10.39
CA TYR A 101 -8.06 -2.89 9.22
C TYR A 101 -7.17 -2.93 7.97
N TYR A 102 -5.88 -2.58 8.07
CA TYR A 102 -4.97 -2.54 6.92
C TYR A 102 -4.91 -3.88 6.18
N GLU A 103 -4.76 -4.98 6.91
CA GLU A 103 -4.67 -6.31 6.30
C GLU A 103 -5.92 -6.67 5.50
N GLU A 104 -7.10 -6.41 6.05
CA GLU A 104 -8.39 -6.67 5.38
C GLU A 104 -8.51 -5.86 4.09
N THR A 105 -8.24 -4.56 4.16
CA THR A 105 -8.32 -3.68 2.98
C THR A 105 -7.29 -4.03 1.92
N SER A 106 -6.10 -4.43 2.33
CA SER A 106 -5.05 -4.90 1.43
C SER A 106 -5.44 -6.19 0.72
N GLU A 107 -6.07 -7.13 1.42
CA GLU A 107 -6.54 -8.38 0.81
C GLU A 107 -7.70 -8.13 -0.17
N LEU A 108 -8.62 -7.22 0.16
CA LEU A 108 -9.68 -6.80 -0.76
C LEU A 108 -9.12 -6.21 -2.06
N LEU A 109 -8.10 -5.35 -1.94
CA LEU A 109 -7.40 -4.80 -3.11
C LEU A 109 -6.75 -5.90 -3.96
N ARG A 110 -6.13 -6.91 -3.35
CA ARG A 110 -5.56 -8.05 -4.07
C ARG A 110 -6.62 -8.80 -4.87
N GLN A 111 -7.80 -9.03 -4.27
CA GLN A 111 -8.92 -9.69 -4.93
C GLN A 111 -9.49 -8.83 -6.07
N GLU A 112 -9.61 -7.54 -5.88
CA GLU A 112 -10.04 -6.60 -6.92
C GLU A 112 -9.10 -6.62 -8.13
N LEU A 113 -7.78 -6.56 -7.91
CA LEU A 113 -6.79 -6.65 -8.98
C LEU A 113 -6.90 -7.96 -9.77
N GLN A 114 -7.19 -9.06 -9.09
CA GLN A 114 -7.40 -10.36 -9.71
C GLN A 114 -8.70 -10.40 -10.53
N LEU A 115 -9.81 -9.89 -9.97
CA LEU A 115 -11.12 -9.87 -10.65
C LEU A 115 -11.09 -9.04 -11.95
N HIS A 116 -10.35 -7.94 -11.93
CA HIS A 116 -10.17 -7.08 -13.10
C HIS A 116 -9.05 -7.52 -14.06
N ASN A 117 -8.51 -8.74 -13.90
CA ASN A 117 -7.44 -9.32 -14.72
C ASN A 117 -6.19 -8.41 -14.86
N ARG A 118 -5.92 -7.55 -13.86
CA ARG A 118 -4.81 -6.61 -13.90
C ARG A 118 -3.50 -7.23 -13.45
N LYS A 119 -3.53 -7.89 -12.30
CA LYS A 119 -2.42 -8.64 -11.73
C LYS A 119 -2.95 -9.79 -10.89
N ASN A 120 -2.31 -10.92 -10.99
CA ASN A 120 -2.63 -12.09 -10.20
C ASN A 120 -1.47 -12.37 -9.24
N TYR A 121 -1.59 -11.87 -8.01
CA TYR A 121 -0.62 -12.10 -6.96
C TYR A 121 -0.99 -13.34 -6.14
N SER A 122 -0.04 -14.26 -5.96
CA SER A 122 -0.14 -15.24 -4.88
C SER A 122 -0.14 -14.50 -3.53
N SER A 123 -0.66 -15.13 -2.49
CA SER A 123 -0.63 -14.51 -1.15
C SER A 123 0.79 -14.20 -0.66
N SER A 124 1.82 -14.91 -1.13
CA SER A 124 3.21 -14.62 -0.76
C SER A 124 3.75 -13.39 -1.48
N GLU A 125 3.54 -13.30 -2.79
CA GLU A 125 3.92 -12.14 -3.59
C GLU A 125 3.21 -10.88 -3.08
N TRP A 126 1.93 -11.01 -2.69
CA TRP A 126 1.17 -9.89 -2.15
C TRP A 126 1.74 -9.37 -0.84
N ILE A 127 2.09 -10.25 0.10
CA ILE A 127 2.76 -9.84 1.34
C ILE A 127 4.07 -9.11 1.03
N MET A 128 4.87 -9.60 0.09
CA MET A 128 6.13 -8.97 -0.29
C MET A 128 5.92 -7.59 -0.92
N GLU A 129 4.93 -7.43 -1.81
CA GLU A 129 4.57 -6.12 -2.38
C GLU A 129 4.11 -5.13 -1.28
N ASN A 130 3.34 -5.60 -0.29
CA ASN A 130 2.92 -4.75 0.83
C ASN A 130 4.10 -4.35 1.72
N ILE A 131 5.00 -5.28 2.05
CA ILE A 131 6.23 -4.96 2.78
C ILE A 131 7.02 -3.89 2.02
N LYS A 132 7.24 -4.08 0.72
CA LYS A 132 7.94 -3.10 -0.12
C LYS A 132 7.23 -1.75 -0.17
N MET A 133 5.90 -1.75 -0.23
CA MET A 133 5.10 -0.53 -0.18
C MET A 133 5.36 0.24 1.12
N LEU A 134 5.25 -0.42 2.27
CA LEU A 134 5.38 0.22 3.58
C LEU A 134 6.81 0.66 3.90
N THR A 135 7.84 -0.02 3.36
CA THR A 135 9.26 0.28 3.67
C THR A 135 9.90 1.24 2.69
N GLU A 136 9.65 1.09 1.38
CA GLU A 136 10.42 1.77 0.35
C GLU A 136 9.64 2.88 -0.37
N LYS A 137 8.31 2.72 -0.49
CA LYS A 137 7.52 3.55 -1.38
C LYS A 137 6.67 4.59 -0.66
N HIS A 138 6.23 4.28 0.57
CA HIS A 138 5.33 5.13 1.32
C HIS A 138 6.00 5.75 2.54
N LYS A 139 5.80 7.07 2.70
CA LYS A 139 6.10 7.81 3.92
C LYS A 139 4.98 8.80 4.22
N PHE A 140 4.77 9.11 5.48
CA PHE A 140 3.96 10.25 5.88
C PHE A 140 4.76 11.54 5.78
N TYR A 141 4.06 12.65 5.63
CA TYR A 141 4.65 13.97 5.38
C TYR A 141 4.32 14.98 6.47
N THR A 142 3.10 14.94 7.05
CA THR A 142 2.69 15.87 8.11
C THR A 142 3.30 15.45 9.44
N ASP A 143 3.64 16.44 10.27
CA ASP A 143 4.19 16.19 11.61
C ASP A 143 3.24 15.34 12.47
N TYR A 144 1.93 15.57 12.33
CA TYR A 144 0.93 14.80 13.05
C TYR A 144 0.95 13.33 12.64
N ALA A 145 0.92 13.02 11.35
CA ALA A 145 0.94 11.64 10.86
C ALA A 145 2.26 10.93 11.19
N LEU A 146 3.38 11.63 11.07
CA LEU A 146 4.70 11.11 11.47
C LEU A 146 4.72 10.71 12.95
N LYS A 147 4.14 11.55 13.81
CA LYS A 147 4.14 11.32 15.27
C LYS A 147 3.11 10.27 15.70
N ASN A 148 1.91 10.27 15.10
CA ASN A 148 0.77 9.51 15.63
C ASN A 148 0.42 8.28 14.79
N TRP A 149 0.76 8.25 13.49
CA TRP A 149 0.40 7.16 12.60
C TRP A 149 1.57 6.25 12.23
N ASN A 150 2.80 6.76 12.32
CA ASN A 150 3.97 5.99 11.88
C ASN A 150 4.18 4.72 12.71
N GLN A 151 3.96 4.79 14.03
CA GLN A 151 4.07 3.62 14.90
C GLN A 151 3.09 2.51 14.49
N ALA A 152 1.82 2.83 14.26
CA ALA A 152 0.83 1.85 13.83
C ALA A 152 1.14 1.26 12.44
N LYS A 153 1.69 2.08 11.53
CA LYS A 153 2.21 1.60 10.23
C LYS A 153 3.35 0.58 10.43
N GLU A 154 4.28 0.85 11.35
CA GLU A 154 5.38 -0.05 11.67
C GLU A 154 4.87 -1.36 12.29
N GLU A 155 3.85 -1.30 13.14
CA GLU A 155 3.19 -2.48 13.71
C GLU A 155 2.57 -3.36 12.61
N ASN A 156 1.84 -2.77 11.66
CA ASN A 156 1.32 -3.47 10.49
C ASN A 156 2.45 -4.09 9.63
N LEU A 157 3.55 -3.38 9.47
CA LEU A 157 4.73 -3.91 8.77
C LEU A 157 5.33 -5.13 9.49
N LEU A 158 5.48 -5.05 10.81
CA LEU A 158 5.99 -6.17 11.62
C LEU A 158 5.11 -7.41 11.49
N GLU A 159 3.79 -7.25 11.51
CA GLU A 159 2.86 -8.36 11.28
C GLU A 159 3.05 -9.03 9.91
N LEU A 160 3.22 -8.23 8.86
CA LEU A 160 3.49 -8.76 7.51
C LEU A 160 4.81 -9.54 7.47
N VAL A 161 5.87 -9.01 8.08
CA VAL A 161 7.18 -9.68 8.17
C VAL A 161 7.07 -11.00 8.96
N GLU A 162 6.35 -11.01 10.06
CA GLU A 162 6.11 -12.25 10.80
C GLU A 162 5.34 -13.29 9.99
N LYS A 163 4.29 -12.89 9.27
CA LYS A 163 3.54 -13.79 8.38
C LYS A 163 4.43 -14.39 7.31
N GLN A 164 5.30 -13.57 6.72
CA GLN A 164 6.27 -14.02 5.73
C GLN A 164 7.27 -15.02 6.33
N ASN A 165 7.79 -14.74 7.52
CA ASN A 165 8.71 -15.64 8.24
C ASN A 165 8.06 -16.98 8.62
N LYS A 166 6.78 -16.96 9.04
CA LYS A 166 6.03 -18.19 9.35
C LYS A 166 5.84 -19.05 8.09
N ARG A 167 5.58 -18.42 6.93
CA ARG A 167 5.46 -19.13 5.64
C ARG A 167 6.78 -19.74 5.19
N GLU A 168 7.88 -19.01 5.32
CA GLU A 168 9.22 -19.52 4.99
C GLU A 168 9.57 -20.76 5.84
N LYS A 169 9.36 -20.68 7.15
CA LYS A 169 9.58 -21.81 8.05
C LYS A 169 8.73 -23.03 7.66
N LYS A 170 7.48 -22.82 7.22
CA LYS A 170 6.61 -23.89 6.77
C LYS A 170 7.13 -24.54 5.48
N LEU A 171 7.56 -23.73 4.50
CA LEU A 171 8.12 -24.22 3.24
C LEU A 171 9.39 -25.03 3.47
N ASN A 172 10.31 -24.54 4.31
CA ASN A 172 11.54 -25.26 4.66
C ASN A 172 11.24 -26.60 5.36
N LYS A 173 10.22 -26.63 6.23
CA LYS A 173 9.80 -27.87 6.88
C LYS A 173 9.18 -28.88 5.91
N GLU A 174 8.41 -28.41 4.95
CA GLU A 174 7.82 -29.25 3.89
C GLU A 174 8.91 -29.81 2.96
N GLU A 175 9.88 -28.98 2.59
CA GLU A 175 11.03 -29.42 1.78
C GLU A 175 11.85 -30.49 2.53
N HIS A 176 12.16 -30.24 3.80
CA HIS A 176 12.88 -31.22 4.62
C HIS A 176 12.15 -32.56 4.70
N LYS A 177 10.81 -32.52 4.92
CA LYS A 177 9.97 -33.74 4.92
C LYS A 177 10.00 -34.44 3.55
N ALA A 178 9.94 -33.70 2.45
CA ALA A 178 10.00 -34.26 1.10
C ALA A 178 11.36 -34.93 0.83
N ARG A 179 12.47 -34.32 1.27
CA ARG A 179 13.82 -34.90 1.19
C ARG A 179 13.95 -36.20 1.98
N LEU A 180 13.39 -36.23 3.21
CA LEU A 180 13.36 -37.44 4.03
C LEU A 180 12.54 -38.56 3.36
N LYS A 181 11.34 -38.23 2.85
CA LYS A 181 10.50 -39.20 2.13
C LYS A 181 11.20 -39.76 0.88
N ALA A 182 11.90 -38.91 0.12
CA ALA A 182 12.67 -39.35 -1.05
C ALA A 182 13.80 -40.28 -0.65
N LYS A 183 14.51 -40.01 0.45
CA LYS A 183 15.62 -40.82 0.98
C LYS A 183 15.17 -42.22 1.45
N TYR A 184 13.98 -42.33 2.01
CA TYR A 184 13.50 -43.59 2.63
C TYR A 184 12.50 -44.36 1.76
N LYS A 185 12.14 -43.87 0.57
CA LYS A 185 11.18 -44.54 -0.32
C LYS A 185 11.90 -45.37 -1.37
N ASN A 186 12.10 -46.63 -1.06
CA ASN A 186 12.85 -47.59 -1.92
C ASN A 186 12.12 -48.08 -3.18
N ASP A 187 10.83 -47.73 -3.38
CA ASP A 187 10.02 -48.38 -4.44
C ASP A 187 9.88 -47.59 -5.75
N ASN A 188 10.28 -46.34 -5.82
CA ASN A 188 10.30 -45.61 -7.09
C ASN A 188 11.18 -44.36 -7.02
N PRO A 189 12.51 -44.49 -7.21
CA PRO A 189 13.47 -43.40 -7.03
C PRO A 189 13.21 -42.23 -8.00
N GLU A 190 12.81 -42.49 -9.23
CA GLU A 190 12.57 -41.43 -10.22
C GLU A 190 11.40 -40.48 -9.82
N ARG A 191 10.29 -41.05 -9.37
CA ARG A 191 9.12 -40.28 -8.95
C ARG A 191 9.41 -39.43 -7.69
N SER A 192 10.21 -39.98 -6.81
CA SER A 192 10.65 -39.31 -5.57
C SER A 192 11.62 -38.16 -5.88
N ILE A 193 12.54 -38.37 -6.81
CA ILE A 193 13.50 -37.37 -7.30
C ILE A 193 12.76 -36.23 -8.03
N GLN A 194 11.83 -36.55 -8.92
CA GLN A 194 11.03 -35.53 -9.62
C GLN A 194 10.20 -34.67 -8.65
N THR A 195 9.60 -35.29 -7.65
CA THR A 195 8.81 -34.57 -6.61
C THR A 195 9.71 -33.68 -5.77
N LEU A 196 10.86 -34.20 -5.34
CA LEU A 196 11.87 -33.45 -4.60
C LEU A 196 12.36 -32.24 -5.44
N PHE A 197 12.75 -32.49 -6.68
CA PHE A 197 13.25 -31.45 -7.57
C PHE A 197 12.22 -30.33 -7.77
N ARG A 198 10.96 -30.67 -8.00
CA ARG A 198 9.86 -29.71 -8.17
C ARG A 198 9.62 -28.87 -6.91
N VAL A 199 9.63 -29.49 -5.74
CA VAL A 199 9.43 -28.80 -4.44
C VAL A 199 10.63 -27.89 -4.15
N THR A 200 11.85 -28.43 -4.34
CA THR A 200 13.09 -27.67 -4.09
C THR A 200 13.20 -26.46 -5.02
N LEU A 201 12.94 -26.64 -6.32
CA LEU A 201 13.00 -25.53 -7.28
C LEU A 201 11.98 -24.43 -6.94
N ARG A 202 10.76 -24.83 -6.62
CA ARG A 202 9.71 -23.87 -6.20
C ARG A 202 10.11 -23.10 -4.94
N ASN A 203 10.70 -23.79 -3.98
CA ASN A 203 11.13 -23.18 -2.72
C ASN A 203 12.35 -22.27 -2.92
N HIS A 204 13.31 -22.66 -3.77
CA HIS A 204 14.45 -21.80 -4.10
C HIS A 204 14.03 -20.48 -4.73
N ILE A 205 13.11 -20.51 -5.68
CA ILE A 205 12.56 -19.29 -6.29
C ILE A 205 11.94 -18.40 -5.20
N LYS A 206 11.08 -18.97 -4.34
CA LYS A 206 10.42 -18.21 -3.27
C LYS A 206 11.39 -17.69 -2.22
N LEU A 207 12.42 -18.46 -1.86
CA LEU A 207 13.43 -18.05 -0.87
C LEU A 207 14.34 -16.96 -1.39
N SER A 208 14.68 -16.98 -2.69
CA SER A 208 15.43 -15.90 -3.33
C SER A 208 14.68 -14.58 -3.23
N ASP A 209 13.39 -14.58 -3.60
CA ASP A 209 12.53 -13.39 -3.49
C ASP A 209 12.42 -12.86 -2.05
N ILE A 210 12.38 -13.78 -1.07
CA ILE A 210 12.33 -13.43 0.36
C ILE A 210 13.66 -12.85 0.84
N ALA A 211 14.80 -13.41 0.40
CA ALA A 211 16.12 -12.93 0.80
C ALA A 211 16.37 -11.50 0.33
N ASP A 212 16.00 -11.20 -0.92
CA ASP A 212 16.11 -9.85 -1.48
C ASP A 212 15.23 -8.86 -0.71
N THR A 213 14.00 -9.26 -0.37
CA THR A 213 13.09 -8.43 0.43
C THR A 213 13.64 -8.17 1.84
N LYS A 214 14.17 -9.20 2.52
CA LYS A 214 14.80 -9.05 3.85
C LYS A 214 16.00 -8.11 3.83
N ALA A 215 16.85 -8.22 2.81
CA ALA A 215 18.00 -7.33 2.64
C ALA A 215 17.54 -5.86 2.52
N ASN A 216 16.51 -5.60 1.72
CA ASN A 216 15.96 -4.26 1.53
C ASN A 216 15.31 -3.73 2.81
N ILE A 217 14.58 -4.56 3.56
CA ILE A 217 14.00 -4.17 4.87
C ILE A 217 15.10 -3.77 5.85
N LEU A 218 16.16 -4.59 5.98
CA LEU A 218 17.26 -4.29 6.89
C LEU A 218 17.98 -2.99 6.52
N LEU A 219 18.19 -2.75 5.22
CA LEU A 219 18.77 -1.49 4.74
C LEU A 219 17.90 -0.29 5.08
N SER A 220 16.59 -0.42 4.86
CA SER A 220 15.61 0.65 5.12
C SER A 220 15.50 0.97 6.63
N VAL A 221 15.42 -0.06 7.48
CA VAL A 221 15.38 0.11 8.96
C VAL A 221 16.65 0.74 9.46
N ASN A 222 17.83 0.31 8.98
CA ASN A 222 19.09 0.92 9.36
C ASN A 222 19.21 2.38 8.90
N ALA A 223 18.68 2.73 7.73
CA ALA A 223 18.67 4.10 7.26
C ALA A 223 17.81 5.02 8.15
N ILE A 224 16.68 4.49 8.68
CA ILE A 224 15.80 5.22 9.60
C ILE A 224 16.45 5.41 10.99
N ILE A 225 17.21 4.42 11.47
CA ILE A 225 17.87 4.50 12.79
C ILE A 225 19.06 5.49 12.78
N ILE A 226 19.68 5.71 11.63
CA ILE A 226 20.89 6.56 11.49
C ILE A 226 20.50 8.02 11.12
N SER A 227 19.28 8.26 10.66
CA SER A 227 18.77 9.60 10.33
C SER A 227 18.15 10.28 11.56
#